data_10871f3718a99c8568681b66213fcb03
#
_entry.id   10871f3718a99c8568681b66213fcb03
#
_cell.length_a   1.000
_cell.length_b   1.000
_cell.length_c   1.000
_cell.angle_alpha   90.00
_cell.angle_beta   90.00
_cell.angle_gamma   90.00
#
_symmetry.space_group_name_H-M   'P 1'
#
loop_
_entity.id
_entity.type
_entity.pdbx_description
1 polymer ?
#
loop_
_entity_poly.entity_id
_entity_poly.type
_entity_poly.pdbx_seq_one_letter_code
_entity_poly.pdbx_strand_id
1 'polypeptide(L)'
;MTTDEQQSFLRWLKGIPYEIAFWKSYYSHPKSLEALYSWSDYGKKCALDNFDIQQFLSQSGSRPVMVDVGCALSYVLGTEFDNPATELHLIDPLARFYNGILDSTRNDRQRLREGMIELLSTLYEPGSVDVVHVRNALDHCTNPMLGIYESLQVLRKDGVLYLHHHINEAEREAYNGFHQYNIECRDGKLAIWNRTDCIDVNEELAGIADVNCSVYADQYVVAVITKINDVPSETYAPREASKRAAEMMNLAVAALSSPGFVFKFHTQRLLAGVAHPVMRRIPRKLVEGLKSLVRKIKR
;
A
#
# COMPACT_ATOMS: atom_id res chain seq x y z
N MET A 1 -20.18 -4.04 -2.93
CA MET A 1 -19.53 -2.75 -2.54
C MET A 1 -20.61 -1.74 -2.17
N THR A 2 -20.41 -0.98 -1.09
CA THR A 2 -21.26 0.18 -0.74
C THR A 2 -21.07 1.32 -1.74
N THR A 3 -21.95 2.33 -1.70
CA THR A 3 -21.83 3.53 -2.56
C THR A 3 -20.50 4.26 -2.30
N ASP A 4 -20.08 4.35 -1.05
CA ASP A 4 -18.83 5.03 -0.66
C ASP A 4 -17.59 4.26 -1.15
N GLU A 5 -17.59 2.93 -1.03
CA GLU A 5 -16.54 2.09 -1.62
C GLU A 5 -16.47 2.23 -3.14
N GLN A 6 -17.61 2.30 -3.83
CA GLN A 6 -17.64 2.53 -5.28
C GLN A 6 -17.04 3.89 -5.66
N GLN A 7 -17.37 4.94 -4.91
CA GLN A 7 -16.79 6.27 -5.14
C GLN A 7 -15.30 6.30 -4.84
N SER A 8 -14.86 5.62 -3.78
CA SER A 8 -13.45 5.46 -3.42
C SER A 8 -12.69 4.73 -4.52
N PHE A 9 -13.24 3.64 -5.04
CA PHE A 9 -12.64 2.91 -6.17
C PHE A 9 -12.55 3.72 -7.46
N LEU A 10 -13.60 4.48 -7.80
CA LEU A 10 -13.58 5.38 -8.96
C LEU A 10 -12.53 6.51 -8.79
N ARG A 11 -12.29 6.96 -7.56
CA ARG A 11 -11.23 7.92 -7.24
C ARG A 11 -9.86 7.28 -7.42
N TRP A 12 -9.70 6.06 -6.93
CA TRP A 12 -8.50 5.25 -7.11
C TRP A 12 -8.18 5.05 -8.61
N LEU A 13 -9.15 4.63 -9.43
CA LEU A 13 -8.95 4.48 -10.88
C LEU A 13 -8.45 5.79 -11.53
N LYS A 14 -8.96 6.94 -11.12
CA LYS A 14 -8.50 8.25 -11.62
C LYS A 14 -7.07 8.59 -11.17
N GLY A 15 -6.62 8.06 -10.04
CA GLY A 15 -5.28 8.25 -9.50
C GLY A 15 -4.19 7.47 -10.25
N ILE A 16 -4.54 6.36 -10.93
CA ILE A 16 -3.60 5.48 -11.62
C ILE A 16 -2.59 6.22 -12.52
N PRO A 17 -3.01 7.14 -13.41
CA PRO A 17 -2.08 7.84 -14.27
C PRO A 17 -1.06 8.71 -13.51
N TYR A 18 -1.49 9.27 -12.38
CA TYR A 18 -0.63 10.07 -11.51
C TYR A 18 0.45 9.21 -10.87
N GLU A 19 0.06 8.09 -10.30
CA GLU A 19 0.95 7.15 -9.62
C GLU A 19 2.00 6.56 -10.58
N ILE A 20 1.55 6.10 -11.75
CA ILE A 20 2.46 5.59 -12.79
C ILE A 20 3.45 6.68 -13.24
N ALA A 21 2.97 7.93 -13.45
CA ALA A 21 3.82 9.03 -13.85
C ALA A 21 4.82 9.41 -12.73
N PHE A 22 4.41 9.35 -11.47
CA PHE A 22 5.28 9.57 -10.32
C PHE A 22 6.46 8.60 -10.34
N TRP A 23 6.23 7.30 -10.35
CA TRP A 23 7.29 6.30 -10.35
C TRP A 23 8.15 6.36 -11.62
N LYS A 24 7.53 6.50 -12.81
CA LYS A 24 8.25 6.65 -14.07
C LYS A 24 9.15 7.87 -14.08
N SER A 25 8.81 8.94 -13.36
CA SER A 25 9.61 10.15 -13.30
C SER A 25 10.99 9.96 -12.66
N TYR A 26 11.16 8.94 -11.80
CA TYR A 26 12.48 8.60 -11.25
C TYR A 26 13.46 8.15 -12.33
N TYR A 27 12.98 7.47 -13.37
CA TYR A 27 13.77 6.99 -14.50
C TYR A 27 14.00 8.05 -15.59
N SER A 28 13.31 9.19 -15.50
CA SER A 28 13.43 10.27 -16.47
C SER A 28 14.66 11.17 -16.27
N HIS A 29 15.34 11.05 -15.12
CA HIS A 29 16.48 11.89 -14.78
C HIS A 29 17.49 11.15 -13.89
N PRO A 30 18.82 11.14 -14.25
CA PRO A 30 19.85 10.38 -13.52
C PRO A 30 19.89 10.66 -12.00
N LYS A 31 19.84 11.92 -11.58
CA LYS A 31 19.83 12.29 -10.16
C LYS A 31 18.61 11.77 -9.39
N SER A 32 17.46 11.67 -10.06
CA SER A 32 16.24 11.12 -9.43
C SER A 32 16.37 9.60 -9.23
N LEU A 33 16.96 8.93 -10.21
CA LEU A 33 17.23 7.50 -10.13
C LEU A 33 18.27 7.19 -9.05
N GLU A 34 19.35 7.98 -8.97
CA GLU A 34 20.36 7.88 -7.92
C GLU A 34 19.73 8.07 -6.53
N ALA A 35 18.87 9.08 -6.36
CA ALA A 35 18.12 9.28 -5.12
C ALA A 35 17.22 8.10 -4.79
N LEU A 36 16.54 7.49 -5.78
CA LEU A 36 15.73 6.30 -5.57
C LEU A 36 16.57 5.12 -5.08
N TYR A 37 17.73 4.89 -5.69
CA TYR A 37 18.62 3.81 -5.26
C TYR A 37 19.27 4.06 -3.89
N SER A 38 19.48 5.31 -3.49
CA SER A 38 20.08 5.63 -2.18
C SER A 38 19.20 5.26 -0.98
N TRP A 39 17.87 5.15 -1.17
CA TRP A 39 16.92 4.69 -0.14
C TRP A 39 16.40 3.27 -0.38
N SER A 40 16.99 2.57 -1.36
CA SER A 40 16.62 1.18 -1.63
C SER A 40 17.27 0.23 -0.64
N ASP A 41 16.47 -0.66 -0.08
CA ASP A 41 16.94 -1.80 0.72
C ASP A 41 16.90 -3.12 -0.05
N TYR A 42 16.47 -3.10 -1.30
CA TYR A 42 16.49 -4.28 -2.16
C TYR A 42 17.92 -4.87 -2.27
N GLY A 43 18.04 -6.19 -2.10
CA GLY A 43 19.33 -6.88 -2.07
C GLY A 43 20.10 -6.70 -0.76
N LYS A 44 19.46 -6.13 0.29
CA LYS A 44 20.01 -6.09 1.64
C LYS A 44 19.22 -7.00 2.56
N LYS A 45 19.78 -7.26 3.74
CA LYS A 45 19.07 -8.00 4.79
C LYS A 45 17.78 -7.28 5.17
N CYS A 46 16.66 -7.99 5.18
CA CYS A 46 15.38 -7.43 5.58
C CYS A 46 15.42 -7.00 7.04
N ALA A 47 15.07 -5.75 7.31
CA ALA A 47 14.93 -5.19 8.64
C ALA A 47 13.64 -4.37 8.72
N LEU A 48 12.90 -4.52 9.80
CA LEU A 48 11.66 -3.82 10.07
C LEU A 48 11.80 -3.06 11.40
N ASP A 49 11.29 -1.84 11.45
CA ASP A 49 11.35 -1.02 12.66
C ASP A 49 10.45 -1.62 13.74
N ASN A 50 10.96 -1.72 14.97
CA ASN A 50 10.25 -2.25 16.14
C ASN A 50 9.76 -3.71 16.01
N PHE A 51 10.30 -4.48 15.03
CA PHE A 51 9.94 -5.88 14.84
C PHE A 51 11.12 -6.70 14.30
N ASP A 52 11.55 -7.74 15.05
CA ASP A 52 12.62 -8.63 14.61
C ASP A 52 12.08 -9.66 13.61
N ILE A 53 12.01 -9.25 12.35
CA ILE A 53 11.53 -10.07 11.23
C ILE A 53 12.39 -11.31 11.01
N GLN A 54 13.72 -11.23 11.26
CA GLN A 54 14.63 -12.34 11.01
C GLN A 54 14.39 -13.46 12.03
N GLN A 55 14.30 -13.10 13.31
CA GLN A 55 13.96 -14.04 14.38
C GLN A 55 12.58 -14.64 14.14
N PHE A 56 11.58 -13.82 13.82
CA PHE A 56 10.22 -14.27 13.57
C PHE A 56 10.16 -15.31 12.45
N LEU A 57 10.73 -15.02 11.28
CA LEU A 57 10.71 -15.94 10.13
C LEU A 57 11.54 -17.20 10.37
N SER A 58 12.63 -17.13 11.16
CA SER A 58 13.41 -18.29 11.54
C SER A 58 12.63 -19.28 12.43
N GLN A 59 11.62 -18.79 13.15
CA GLN A 59 10.73 -19.59 14.01
C GLN A 59 9.42 -20.00 13.33
N SER A 60 9.12 -19.47 12.16
CA SER A 60 7.85 -19.65 11.43
C SER A 60 7.76 -20.96 10.63
N GLY A 61 8.70 -21.88 10.80
CA GLY A 61 8.69 -23.16 10.11
C GLY A 61 9.75 -23.28 9.00
N SER A 62 9.65 -24.33 8.18
CA SER A 62 10.68 -24.68 7.21
C SER A 62 10.66 -23.81 5.94
N ARG A 63 9.54 -23.19 5.63
CA ARG A 63 9.34 -22.39 4.40
C ARG A 63 8.38 -21.22 4.66
N PRO A 64 8.84 -20.17 5.37
CA PRO A 64 7.99 -19.05 5.68
C PRO A 64 7.61 -18.26 4.43
N VAL A 65 6.41 -17.69 4.42
CA VAL A 65 5.90 -16.84 3.34
C VAL A 65 5.71 -15.41 3.85
N MET A 66 6.40 -14.46 3.22
CA MET A 66 6.23 -13.04 3.42
C MET A 66 5.65 -12.40 2.17
N VAL A 67 4.60 -11.61 2.33
CA VAL A 67 3.92 -10.89 1.24
C VAL A 67 4.10 -9.39 1.44
N ASP A 68 4.77 -8.71 0.50
CA ASP A 68 4.91 -7.25 0.46
C ASP A 68 3.84 -6.69 -0.47
N VAL A 69 2.85 -5.98 0.10
CA VAL A 69 1.66 -5.52 -0.61
C VAL A 69 1.70 -4.02 -0.85
N GLY A 70 1.41 -3.59 -2.08
CA GLY A 70 1.57 -2.19 -2.48
C GLY A 70 3.05 -1.81 -2.61
N CYS A 71 3.87 -2.80 -3.00
CA CYS A 71 5.32 -2.71 -3.01
C CYS A 71 5.89 -1.79 -4.11
N ALA A 72 5.05 -1.26 -4.99
CA ALA A 72 5.45 -0.44 -6.14
C ALA A 72 6.63 -1.07 -6.91
N LEU A 73 7.75 -0.38 -7.01
CA LEU A 73 8.96 -0.91 -7.67
C LEU A 73 9.86 -1.73 -6.73
N SER A 74 9.37 -2.10 -5.55
CA SER A 74 10.10 -2.93 -4.57
C SER A 74 11.46 -2.35 -4.15
N TYR A 75 11.48 -1.08 -3.76
CA TYR A 75 12.73 -0.43 -3.33
C TYR A 75 12.93 -0.38 -1.82
N VAL A 76 11.85 -0.44 -1.06
CA VAL A 76 11.88 -0.08 0.38
C VAL A 76 12.02 -1.26 1.33
N LEU A 77 11.93 -2.50 0.84
CA LEU A 77 12.07 -3.71 1.64
C LEU A 77 13.37 -4.45 1.30
N GLY A 78 14.11 -4.87 2.33
CA GLY A 78 15.22 -5.79 2.18
C GLY A 78 14.73 -7.17 1.73
N THR A 79 15.48 -7.83 0.86
CA THR A 79 15.07 -9.10 0.23
C THR A 79 15.90 -10.29 0.65
N GLU A 80 16.85 -10.10 1.60
CA GLU A 80 17.67 -11.19 2.15
C GLU A 80 17.20 -11.57 3.54
N PHE A 81 17.07 -12.86 3.79
CA PHE A 81 16.56 -13.43 5.05
C PHE A 81 17.56 -14.45 5.62
N ASP A 82 17.64 -14.52 6.96
CA ASP A 82 18.48 -15.53 7.65
C ASP A 82 17.97 -16.96 7.39
N ASN A 83 16.64 -17.12 7.27
CA ASN A 83 16.08 -18.37 6.76
C ASN A 83 16.04 -18.31 5.22
N PRO A 84 16.95 -19.02 4.52
CA PRO A 84 17.06 -18.96 3.06
C PRO A 84 15.85 -19.60 2.34
N ALA A 85 14.99 -20.32 3.07
CA ALA A 85 13.78 -20.90 2.51
C ALA A 85 12.59 -19.91 2.55
N THR A 86 12.78 -18.69 3.07
CA THR A 86 11.74 -17.65 3.09
C THR A 86 11.35 -17.27 1.66
N GLU A 87 10.06 -17.35 1.37
CA GLU A 87 9.49 -16.88 0.11
C GLU A 87 9.00 -15.44 0.26
N LEU A 88 9.56 -14.52 -0.53
CA LEU A 88 9.08 -13.15 -0.63
C LEU A 88 8.18 -13.00 -1.86
N HIS A 89 6.93 -12.65 -1.65
CA HIS A 89 5.97 -12.35 -2.72
C HIS A 89 5.74 -10.85 -2.80
N LEU A 90 5.97 -10.26 -3.97
CA LEU A 90 5.79 -8.83 -4.24
C LEU A 90 4.44 -8.64 -4.95
N ILE A 91 3.51 -7.94 -4.30
CA ILE A 91 2.14 -7.76 -4.79
C ILE A 91 1.84 -6.28 -4.97
N ASP A 92 1.31 -5.92 -6.14
CA ASP A 92 0.88 -4.55 -6.41
C ASP A 92 -0.25 -4.54 -7.46
N PRO A 93 -1.31 -3.74 -7.30
CA PRO A 93 -2.37 -3.64 -8.30
C PRO A 93 -1.89 -3.04 -9.64
N LEU A 94 -0.77 -2.34 -9.66
CA LEU A 94 -0.15 -1.77 -10.84
C LEU A 94 1.08 -2.55 -11.32
N ALA A 95 1.26 -3.80 -10.86
CA ALA A 95 2.41 -4.67 -11.15
C ALA A 95 2.75 -4.73 -12.64
N ARG A 96 1.75 -4.82 -13.51
CA ARG A 96 1.96 -4.83 -14.96
C ARG A 96 2.72 -3.60 -15.47
N PHE A 97 2.38 -2.41 -14.95
CA PHE A 97 3.04 -1.17 -15.34
C PHE A 97 4.44 -1.06 -14.75
N TYR A 98 4.62 -1.48 -13.51
CA TYR A 98 5.92 -1.48 -12.84
C TYR A 98 6.87 -2.49 -13.43
N ASN A 99 6.42 -3.70 -13.74
CA ASN A 99 7.22 -4.68 -14.48
C ASN A 99 7.66 -4.13 -15.83
N GLY A 100 6.79 -3.42 -16.57
CA GLY A 100 7.16 -2.73 -17.81
C GLY A 100 8.26 -1.67 -17.62
N ILE A 101 8.28 -0.95 -16.48
CA ILE A 101 9.36 -0.04 -16.14
C ILE A 101 10.66 -0.82 -15.86
N LEU A 102 10.61 -1.88 -15.06
CA LEU A 102 11.75 -2.72 -14.77
C LEU A 102 12.35 -3.34 -16.04
N ASP A 103 11.52 -3.84 -16.95
CA ASP A 103 11.93 -4.40 -18.23
C ASP A 103 12.60 -3.35 -19.13
N SER A 104 12.00 -2.16 -19.25
CA SER A 104 12.53 -1.07 -20.08
C SER A 104 13.88 -0.55 -19.58
N THR A 105 14.17 -0.72 -18.30
CA THR A 105 15.44 -0.32 -17.68
C THR A 105 16.42 -1.48 -17.50
N ARG A 106 16.08 -2.68 -18.00
CA ARG A 106 16.86 -3.93 -17.84
C ARG A 106 17.21 -4.21 -16.38
N ASN A 107 16.26 -3.93 -15.48
CA ASN A 107 16.43 -4.15 -14.06
C ASN A 107 16.16 -5.62 -13.73
N ASP A 108 17.05 -6.24 -12.96
CA ASP A 108 17.01 -7.67 -12.58
C ASP A 108 16.18 -7.96 -11.34
N ARG A 109 15.53 -6.94 -10.76
CA ARG A 109 14.67 -7.12 -9.59
C ARG A 109 13.56 -8.14 -9.85
N GLN A 110 13.14 -8.81 -8.78
CA GLN A 110 12.00 -9.73 -8.83
C GLN A 110 10.77 -9.04 -9.44
N ARG A 111 10.07 -9.75 -10.30
CA ARG A 111 8.83 -9.24 -10.91
C ARG A 111 7.68 -9.32 -9.92
N LEU A 112 6.83 -8.30 -9.98
CA LEU A 112 5.66 -8.16 -9.15
C LEU A 112 4.51 -8.99 -9.71
N ARG A 113 3.66 -9.50 -8.81
CA ARG A 113 2.39 -10.13 -9.12
C ARG A 113 1.26 -9.13 -8.97
N GLU A 114 0.27 -9.14 -9.87
CA GLU A 114 -0.93 -8.32 -9.75
C GLU A 114 -1.79 -8.78 -8.55
N GLY A 115 -2.21 -7.83 -7.74
CA GLY A 115 -3.08 -8.07 -6.59
C GLY A 115 -3.32 -6.83 -5.76
N MET A 116 -4.41 -6.81 -5.02
CA MET A 116 -4.80 -5.75 -4.09
C MET A 116 -4.91 -6.32 -2.68
N ILE A 117 -4.59 -5.49 -1.69
CA ILE A 117 -4.70 -5.91 -0.28
C ILE A 117 -6.14 -6.33 0.08
N GLU A 118 -7.14 -5.66 -0.47
CA GLU A 118 -8.56 -5.94 -0.23
C GLU A 118 -9.05 -7.25 -0.90
N LEU A 119 -8.17 -7.98 -1.58
CA LEU A 119 -8.49 -9.18 -2.32
C LEU A 119 -7.47 -10.31 -2.10
N LEU A 120 -6.70 -10.29 -1.00
CA LEU A 120 -5.62 -11.25 -0.75
C LEU A 120 -6.10 -12.70 -0.68
N SER A 121 -7.30 -12.96 -0.17
CA SER A 121 -7.90 -14.30 -0.14
C SER A 121 -8.26 -14.87 -1.52
N THR A 122 -8.16 -14.07 -2.58
CA THR A 122 -8.21 -14.60 -3.96
C THR A 122 -6.87 -15.11 -4.47
N LEU A 123 -5.79 -14.81 -3.76
CA LEU A 123 -4.41 -15.13 -4.12
C LEU A 123 -3.76 -16.15 -3.20
N TYR A 124 -4.21 -16.22 -1.96
CA TYR A 124 -3.66 -17.03 -0.89
C TYR A 124 -4.75 -17.78 -0.14
N GLU A 125 -4.45 -19.02 0.22
CA GLU A 125 -5.33 -19.81 1.09
C GLU A 125 -5.30 -19.26 2.52
N PRO A 126 -6.37 -19.43 3.30
CA PRO A 126 -6.38 -19.06 4.71
C PRO A 126 -5.24 -19.72 5.49
N GLY A 127 -4.54 -18.93 6.28
CA GLY A 127 -3.44 -19.42 7.12
C GLY A 127 -2.15 -19.80 6.39
N SER A 128 -1.99 -19.44 5.11
CA SER A 128 -0.83 -19.80 4.30
C SER A 128 0.31 -18.78 4.32
N VAL A 129 0.13 -17.63 4.97
CA VAL A 129 1.07 -16.51 5.01
C VAL A 129 1.56 -16.28 6.44
N ASP A 130 2.86 -16.06 6.62
CA ASP A 130 3.47 -15.74 7.92
C ASP A 130 3.47 -14.25 8.21
N VAL A 131 3.82 -13.44 7.19
CA VAL A 131 3.90 -11.98 7.30
C VAL A 131 3.27 -11.32 6.09
N VAL A 132 2.37 -10.37 6.35
CA VAL A 132 1.93 -9.38 5.36
C VAL A 132 2.58 -8.04 5.73
N HIS A 133 3.36 -7.48 4.81
CA HIS A 133 4.02 -6.19 4.96
C HIS A 133 3.33 -5.16 4.07
N VAL A 134 3.07 -3.97 4.62
CA VAL A 134 2.47 -2.84 3.88
C VAL A 134 3.19 -1.55 4.26
N ARG A 135 3.79 -0.89 3.28
CA ARG A 135 4.49 0.37 3.52
C ARG A 135 3.96 1.48 2.60
N ASN A 136 3.39 2.53 3.21
CA ASN A 136 2.82 3.69 2.51
C ASN A 136 1.87 3.31 1.35
N ALA A 137 1.02 2.33 1.58
CA ALA A 137 0.08 1.83 0.58
C ALA A 137 -1.34 1.61 1.12
N LEU A 138 -1.52 1.42 2.44
CA LEU A 138 -2.84 1.21 3.03
C LEU A 138 -3.73 2.46 2.93
N ASP A 139 -3.13 3.66 2.97
CA ASP A 139 -3.82 4.93 2.75
C ASP A 139 -4.34 5.12 1.32
N HIS A 140 -3.85 4.31 0.37
CA HIS A 140 -4.28 4.25 -1.02
C HIS A 140 -5.46 3.31 -1.26
N CYS A 141 -5.85 2.49 -0.29
CA CYS A 141 -6.90 1.50 -0.44
C CYS A 141 -8.28 2.13 -0.67
N THR A 142 -9.19 1.35 -1.21
CA THR A 142 -10.60 1.75 -1.32
C THR A 142 -11.32 1.60 0.01
N ASN A 143 -10.90 0.60 0.79
CA ASN A 143 -11.33 0.33 2.16
C ASN A 143 -10.16 -0.30 2.95
N PRO A 144 -9.43 0.47 3.78
CA PRO A 144 -8.26 -0.03 4.50
C PRO A 144 -8.59 -1.10 5.55
N MET A 145 -9.75 -1.04 6.22
CA MET A 145 -10.14 -2.08 7.17
C MET A 145 -10.37 -3.41 6.49
N LEU A 146 -10.91 -3.38 5.28
CA LEU A 146 -11.05 -4.58 4.49
C LEU A 146 -9.69 -5.18 4.11
N GLY A 147 -8.71 -4.33 3.77
CA GLY A 147 -7.33 -4.77 3.54
C GLY A 147 -6.72 -5.43 4.78
N ILE A 148 -7.03 -4.92 5.98
CA ILE A 148 -6.61 -5.53 7.25
C ILE A 148 -7.30 -6.89 7.44
N TYR A 149 -8.63 -6.99 7.25
CA TYR A 149 -9.34 -8.27 7.37
C TYR A 149 -8.84 -9.31 6.37
N GLU A 150 -8.62 -8.95 5.11
CA GLU A 150 -8.06 -9.83 4.08
C GLU A 150 -6.64 -10.30 4.46
N SER A 151 -5.82 -9.41 5.02
CA SER A 151 -4.50 -9.79 5.54
C SER A 151 -4.62 -10.81 6.68
N LEU A 152 -5.52 -10.58 7.64
CA LEU A 152 -5.76 -11.51 8.75
C LEU A 152 -6.34 -12.85 8.29
N GLN A 153 -7.13 -12.88 7.20
CA GLN A 153 -7.65 -14.14 6.64
C GLN A 153 -6.52 -15.02 6.11
N VAL A 154 -5.57 -14.45 5.36
CA VAL A 154 -4.48 -15.22 4.76
C VAL A 154 -3.35 -15.52 5.74
N LEU A 155 -3.20 -14.74 6.81
CA LEU A 155 -2.23 -14.99 7.86
C LEU A 155 -2.57 -16.26 8.65
N ARG A 156 -1.54 -17.08 8.95
CA ARG A 156 -1.67 -18.12 9.94
C ARG A 156 -1.94 -17.56 11.35
N LYS A 157 -2.34 -18.40 12.27
CA LYS A 157 -2.35 -18.03 13.70
C LYS A 157 -0.94 -17.58 14.12
N ASP A 158 -0.86 -16.54 14.92
CA ASP A 158 0.37 -15.86 15.34
C ASP A 158 1.17 -15.25 14.16
N GLY A 159 0.60 -15.21 12.96
CA GLY A 159 1.15 -14.46 11.82
C GLY A 159 0.95 -12.95 12.00
N VAL A 160 1.73 -12.15 11.26
CA VAL A 160 1.84 -10.72 11.49
C VAL A 160 1.46 -9.91 10.25
N LEU A 161 0.57 -8.93 10.42
CA LEU A 161 0.43 -7.80 9.51
C LEU A 161 1.31 -6.66 10.05
N TYR A 162 2.33 -6.29 9.28
CA TYR A 162 3.23 -5.19 9.60
C TYR A 162 2.90 -3.97 8.75
N LEU A 163 2.60 -2.86 9.40
CA LEU A 163 2.28 -1.58 8.75
C LEU A 163 3.36 -0.54 9.05
N HIS A 164 3.82 0.17 8.02
CA HIS A 164 4.72 1.31 8.15
C HIS A 164 4.26 2.44 7.26
N HIS A 165 3.73 3.52 7.83
CA HIS A 165 3.09 4.60 7.10
C HIS A 165 3.57 5.97 7.56
N HIS A 166 3.62 6.93 6.65
CA HIS A 166 3.70 8.33 7.04
C HIS A 166 2.46 8.75 7.83
N ILE A 167 2.68 9.49 8.92
CA ILE A 167 1.58 10.06 9.72
C ILE A 167 0.76 11.00 8.83
N ASN A 168 -0.56 10.73 8.77
CA ASN A 168 -1.57 11.60 8.14
C ASN A 168 -1.23 12.03 6.71
N GLU A 169 -0.82 11.06 5.86
CA GLU A 169 -0.32 11.35 4.52
C GLU A 169 -1.41 11.91 3.61
N ALA A 170 -2.67 11.47 3.73
CA ALA A 170 -3.76 12.03 2.94
C ALA A 170 -3.93 13.56 3.17
N GLU A 171 -3.86 14.03 4.41
CA GLU A 171 -3.84 15.48 4.68
C GLU A 171 -2.60 16.18 4.14
N ARG A 172 -1.43 15.56 4.31
CA ARG A 172 -0.15 16.10 3.80
C ARG A 172 -0.15 16.27 2.29
N GLU A 173 -0.77 15.33 1.58
CA GLU A 173 -0.92 15.36 0.11
C GLU A 173 -2.22 16.02 -0.35
N ALA A 174 -2.98 16.65 0.57
CA ALA A 174 -4.26 17.33 0.30
C ALA A 174 -5.28 16.43 -0.40
N TYR A 175 -5.30 15.14 -0.04
CA TYR A 175 -6.15 14.10 -0.64
C TYR A 175 -6.02 13.99 -2.17
N ASN A 176 -4.81 14.19 -2.69
CA ASN A 176 -4.51 14.04 -4.12
C ASN A 176 -4.06 12.61 -4.45
N GLY A 177 -4.18 12.25 -5.73
CA GLY A 177 -3.75 10.93 -6.21
C GLY A 177 -4.51 9.80 -5.53
N PHE A 178 -3.77 8.85 -4.95
CA PHE A 178 -4.31 7.71 -4.22
C PHE A 178 -4.57 7.98 -2.73
N HIS A 179 -4.02 9.05 -2.16
CA HIS A 179 -4.11 9.33 -0.74
C HIS A 179 -5.55 9.65 -0.31
N GLN A 180 -6.22 8.68 0.32
CA GLN A 180 -7.63 8.76 0.72
C GLN A 180 -7.80 8.73 2.24
N TYR A 181 -6.86 8.10 2.95
CA TYR A 181 -6.93 7.90 4.40
C TYR A 181 -5.69 8.43 5.10
N ASN A 182 -5.88 8.80 6.33
CA ASN A 182 -4.84 9.15 7.28
C ASN A 182 -4.63 7.97 8.24
N ILE A 183 -3.39 7.73 8.61
CA ILE A 183 -3.02 6.67 9.55
C ILE A 183 -2.18 7.33 10.63
N GLU A 184 -2.54 7.09 11.88
CA GLU A 184 -1.78 7.62 13.01
C GLU A 184 -1.86 6.71 14.24
N CYS A 185 -0.94 6.91 15.16
CA CYS A 185 -0.94 6.29 16.49
C CYS A 185 -1.40 7.33 17.50
N ARG A 186 -2.56 7.13 18.12
CA ARG A 186 -3.15 7.98 19.18
C ARG A 186 -3.12 7.22 20.50
N ASP A 187 -2.33 7.68 21.44
CA ASP A 187 -2.22 7.06 22.78
C ASP A 187 -1.96 5.54 22.73
N GLY A 188 -1.12 5.09 21.80
CA GLY A 188 -0.79 3.67 21.60
C GLY A 188 -1.82 2.88 20.79
N LYS A 189 -2.90 3.51 20.33
CA LYS A 189 -3.93 2.92 19.47
C LYS A 189 -3.76 3.31 18.01
N LEU A 190 -3.93 2.38 17.11
CA LEU A 190 -3.89 2.61 15.68
C LEU A 190 -5.24 3.20 15.21
N ALA A 191 -5.20 4.39 14.65
CA ALA A 191 -6.36 5.05 14.07
C ALA A 191 -6.21 5.20 12.56
N ILE A 192 -7.28 4.88 11.83
CA ILE A 192 -7.42 5.12 10.39
C ILE A 192 -8.61 6.06 10.20
N TRP A 193 -8.38 7.19 9.55
CA TRP A 193 -9.44 8.19 9.41
C TRP A 193 -9.36 8.95 8.08
N ASN A 194 -10.48 9.54 7.70
CA ASN A 194 -10.59 10.44 6.56
C ASN A 194 -11.43 11.66 6.96
N ARG A 195 -12.04 12.36 6.01
CA ARG A 195 -12.82 13.57 6.29
C ARG A 195 -14.18 13.29 6.94
N THR A 196 -14.67 12.06 6.84
CA THR A 196 -16.02 11.66 7.28
C THR A 196 -15.99 10.64 8.39
N ASP A 197 -14.97 9.78 8.42
CA ASP A 197 -14.92 8.60 9.26
C ASP A 197 -13.61 8.51 10.03
N CYS A 198 -13.68 7.90 11.23
CA CYS A 198 -12.52 7.58 12.05
C CYS A 198 -12.73 6.20 12.68
N ILE A 199 -11.78 5.30 12.50
CA ILE A 199 -11.80 3.91 12.96
C ILE A 199 -10.69 3.73 14.00
N ASP A 200 -11.03 3.23 15.19
CA ASP A 200 -10.09 2.68 16.16
C ASP A 200 -9.85 1.21 15.78
N VAL A 201 -8.69 0.92 15.19
CA VAL A 201 -8.35 -0.43 14.71
C VAL A 201 -8.20 -1.42 15.86
N ASN A 202 -7.78 -0.97 17.04
CA ASN A 202 -7.66 -1.82 18.21
C ASN A 202 -9.04 -2.30 18.70
N GLU A 203 -10.04 -1.42 18.63
CA GLU A 203 -11.43 -1.75 18.99
C GLU A 203 -12.05 -2.69 17.95
N GLU A 204 -11.87 -2.41 16.65
CA GLU A 204 -12.39 -3.23 15.55
C GLU A 204 -11.80 -4.66 15.54
N LEU A 205 -10.54 -4.82 15.97
CA LEU A 205 -9.86 -6.10 15.98
C LEU A 205 -9.87 -6.78 17.36
N ALA A 206 -10.65 -6.27 18.33
CA ALA A 206 -10.72 -6.85 19.66
C ALA A 206 -11.11 -8.34 19.62
N GLY A 207 -10.28 -9.20 20.20
CA GLY A 207 -10.47 -10.67 20.18
C GLY A 207 -10.06 -11.34 18.86
N ILE A 208 -9.69 -10.61 17.82
CA ILE A 208 -9.23 -11.15 16.53
C ILE A 208 -7.70 -11.05 16.43
N ALA A 209 -7.14 -9.90 16.79
CA ALA A 209 -5.71 -9.65 16.73
C ALA A 209 -5.24 -8.72 17.85
N ASP A 210 -3.96 -8.84 18.23
CA ASP A 210 -3.26 -7.85 19.04
C ASP A 210 -2.70 -6.76 18.16
N VAL A 211 -3.02 -5.50 18.47
CA VAL A 211 -2.55 -4.34 17.73
C VAL A 211 -1.57 -3.55 18.61
N ASN A 212 -0.31 -3.55 18.22
CA ASN A 212 0.72 -2.75 18.86
C ASN A 212 1.19 -1.68 17.87
N CYS A 213 0.98 -0.40 18.18
CA CYS A 213 1.42 0.68 17.33
C CYS A 213 2.24 1.73 18.08
N SER A 214 3.14 2.37 17.35
CA SER A 214 4.03 3.40 17.86
C SER A 214 4.37 4.42 16.78
N VAL A 215 4.83 5.61 17.23
CA VAL A 215 5.42 6.60 16.32
C VAL A 215 6.91 6.31 16.19
N TYR A 216 7.41 6.27 14.96
CA TYR A 216 8.80 6.08 14.64
C TYR A 216 9.37 7.31 13.94
N ALA A 217 10.53 7.78 14.42
CA ALA A 217 11.25 8.95 13.90
C ALA A 217 10.36 10.20 13.71
N ASP A 218 9.36 10.42 14.57
CA ASP A 218 8.41 11.54 14.61
C ASP A 218 7.62 11.77 13.30
N GLN A 219 7.65 10.83 12.37
CA GLN A 219 7.00 10.99 11.07
C GLN A 219 6.32 9.74 10.52
N TYR A 220 6.53 8.59 11.15
CA TYR A 220 5.93 7.33 10.72
C TYR A 220 5.11 6.70 11.84
N VAL A 221 4.05 6.03 11.46
CA VAL A 221 3.38 5.03 12.28
C VAL A 221 3.91 3.67 11.91
N VAL A 222 4.34 2.92 12.91
CA VAL A 222 4.67 1.51 12.80
C VAL A 222 3.62 0.75 13.60
N ALA A 223 2.95 -0.21 12.99
CA ALA A 223 2.03 -1.09 13.67
C ALA A 223 2.33 -2.56 13.38
N VAL A 224 2.37 -3.36 14.44
CA VAL A 224 2.50 -4.82 14.42
C VAL A 224 1.18 -5.40 14.87
N ILE A 225 0.45 -6.02 13.95
CA ILE A 225 -0.87 -6.61 14.19
C ILE A 225 -0.70 -8.12 14.13
N THR A 226 -0.77 -8.78 15.28
CA THR A 226 -0.58 -10.23 15.42
C THR A 226 -1.93 -10.94 15.47
N LYS A 227 -2.18 -11.87 14.54
CA LYS A 227 -3.41 -12.63 14.49
C LYS A 227 -3.51 -13.58 15.68
N ILE A 228 -4.59 -13.49 16.47
CA ILE A 228 -4.89 -14.37 17.59
C ILE A 228 -5.92 -15.43 17.20
N ASN A 229 -7.01 -14.99 16.56
CA ASN A 229 -8.13 -15.81 16.14
C ASN A 229 -8.51 -15.52 14.68
N ASP A 230 -9.28 -16.43 14.09
CA ASP A 230 -9.84 -16.19 12.76
C ASP A 230 -10.85 -15.05 12.80
N VAL A 231 -10.91 -14.31 11.70
CA VAL A 231 -11.90 -13.24 11.52
C VAL A 231 -13.28 -13.90 11.47
N PRO A 232 -14.21 -13.50 12.36
CA PRO A 232 -15.56 -14.06 12.36
C PRO A 232 -16.27 -13.85 11.01
N SER A 233 -16.98 -14.86 10.52
CA SER A 233 -17.65 -14.78 9.21
C SER A 233 -18.77 -13.75 9.15
N GLU A 234 -19.34 -13.37 10.29
CA GLU A 234 -20.28 -12.26 10.44
C GLU A 234 -19.60 -10.88 10.29
N THR A 235 -18.32 -10.78 10.66
CA THR A 235 -17.52 -9.57 10.47
C THR A 235 -17.04 -9.47 9.03
N TYR A 236 -16.46 -10.54 8.52
CA TYR A 236 -15.97 -10.63 7.15
C TYR A 236 -15.87 -12.09 6.67
N ALA A 237 -16.49 -12.42 5.53
CA ALA A 237 -16.41 -13.74 4.92
C ALA A 237 -15.48 -13.75 3.70
N PRO A 238 -14.48 -14.66 3.60
CA PRO A 238 -13.51 -14.71 2.50
C PRO A 238 -14.14 -14.78 1.11
N ARG A 239 -15.29 -15.47 0.98
CA ARG A 239 -16.05 -15.53 -0.30
C ARG A 239 -16.48 -14.17 -0.85
N GLU A 240 -16.53 -13.14 0.00
CA GLU A 240 -16.87 -11.79 -0.42
C GLU A 240 -15.78 -11.16 -1.29
N ALA A 241 -14.52 -11.58 -1.18
CA ALA A 241 -13.42 -11.08 -2.00
C ALA A 241 -13.63 -11.33 -3.49
N SER A 242 -14.03 -12.55 -3.88
CA SER A 242 -14.31 -12.88 -5.29
C SER A 242 -15.50 -12.08 -5.85
N LYS A 243 -16.56 -11.91 -5.05
CA LYS A 243 -17.69 -11.07 -5.43
C LYS A 243 -17.28 -9.61 -5.60
N ARG A 244 -16.48 -9.10 -4.66
CA ARG A 244 -15.95 -7.74 -4.72
C ARG A 244 -15.05 -7.52 -5.92
N ALA A 245 -14.16 -8.47 -6.24
CA ALA A 245 -13.33 -8.40 -7.44
C ALA A 245 -14.17 -8.27 -8.71
N ALA A 246 -15.27 -9.03 -8.82
CA ALA A 246 -16.20 -8.93 -9.94
C ALA A 246 -16.92 -7.56 -9.99
N GLU A 247 -17.36 -7.05 -8.84
CA GLU A 247 -17.99 -5.72 -8.75
C GLU A 247 -17.01 -4.60 -9.14
N MET A 248 -15.75 -4.65 -8.66
CA MET A 248 -14.70 -3.70 -9.03
C MET A 248 -14.40 -3.76 -10.53
N MET A 249 -14.31 -4.95 -11.10
CA MET A 249 -14.09 -5.13 -12.56
C MET A 249 -15.24 -4.50 -13.36
N ASN A 250 -16.48 -4.79 -13.00
CA ASN A 250 -17.66 -4.23 -13.67
C ASN A 250 -17.67 -2.69 -13.60
N LEU A 251 -17.34 -2.15 -12.43
CA LEU A 251 -17.25 -0.70 -12.22
C LEU A 251 -16.13 -0.07 -13.04
N ALA A 252 -14.96 -0.74 -13.12
CA ALA A 252 -13.84 -0.28 -13.96
C ALA A 252 -14.21 -0.26 -15.44
N VAL A 253 -14.85 -1.32 -15.94
CA VAL A 253 -15.32 -1.41 -17.34
C VAL A 253 -16.35 -0.31 -17.64
N ALA A 254 -17.32 -0.09 -16.76
CA ALA A 254 -18.32 0.97 -16.92
C ALA A 254 -17.66 2.36 -16.92
N ALA A 255 -16.71 2.63 -16.01
CA ALA A 255 -15.98 3.89 -15.95
C ALA A 255 -15.17 4.14 -17.23
N LEU A 256 -14.41 3.13 -17.69
CA LEU A 256 -13.59 3.21 -18.91
C LEU A 256 -14.42 3.29 -20.20
N SER A 257 -15.69 2.88 -20.15
CA SER A 257 -16.66 3.06 -21.26
C SER A 257 -17.29 4.45 -21.26
N SER A 258 -17.12 5.25 -20.20
CA SER A 258 -17.67 6.60 -20.10
C SER A 258 -16.73 7.63 -20.77
N PRO A 259 -17.16 8.35 -21.83
CA PRO A 259 -16.32 9.35 -22.48
C PRO A 259 -15.78 10.45 -21.53
N GLY A 260 -16.62 10.87 -20.57
CA GLY A 260 -16.24 11.86 -19.58
C GLY A 260 -15.17 11.37 -18.60
N PHE A 261 -15.22 10.11 -18.20
CA PHE A 261 -14.17 9.50 -17.37
C PHE A 261 -12.88 9.35 -18.16
N VAL A 262 -12.94 8.82 -19.37
CA VAL A 262 -11.79 8.60 -20.26
C VAL A 262 -11.09 9.93 -20.57
N PHE A 263 -11.84 10.98 -20.86
CA PHE A 263 -11.26 12.33 -21.06
C PHE A 263 -10.49 12.82 -19.84
N LYS A 264 -11.10 12.71 -18.63
CA LYS A 264 -10.43 13.11 -17.38
C LYS A 264 -9.18 12.26 -17.09
N PHE A 265 -9.26 10.95 -17.32
CA PHE A 265 -8.15 10.02 -17.14
C PHE A 265 -6.96 10.39 -18.05
N HIS A 266 -7.21 10.63 -19.34
CA HIS A 266 -6.15 11.02 -20.27
C HIS A 266 -5.58 12.40 -19.98
N THR A 267 -6.42 13.37 -19.60
CA THR A 267 -5.98 14.72 -19.20
C THR A 267 -5.06 14.60 -17.97
N GLN A 268 -5.44 13.83 -16.97
CA GLN A 268 -4.61 13.62 -15.77
C GLN A 268 -3.28 12.93 -16.13
N ARG A 269 -3.30 11.93 -17.01
CA ARG A 269 -2.09 11.26 -17.51
C ARG A 269 -1.11 12.22 -18.16
N LEU A 270 -1.61 13.13 -19.01
CA LEU A 270 -0.78 14.15 -19.68
C LEU A 270 -0.20 15.14 -18.67
N LEU A 271 -1.05 15.68 -17.79
CA LEU A 271 -0.63 16.65 -16.77
C LEU A 271 0.41 16.03 -15.81
N ALA A 272 0.17 14.84 -15.31
CA ALA A 272 1.09 14.16 -14.41
C ALA A 272 2.41 13.78 -15.12
N GLY A 273 2.34 13.36 -16.38
CA GLY A 273 3.51 13.03 -17.20
C GLY A 273 4.44 14.23 -17.46
N VAL A 274 3.91 15.46 -17.41
CA VAL A 274 4.70 16.69 -17.49
C VAL A 274 5.11 17.18 -16.10
N ALA A 275 4.18 17.18 -15.16
CA ALA A 275 4.39 17.75 -13.82
C ALA A 275 5.48 17.02 -13.03
N HIS A 276 5.46 15.68 -12.97
CA HIS A 276 6.42 14.94 -12.16
C HIS A 276 7.89 15.11 -12.61
N PRO A 277 8.26 14.96 -13.90
CA PRO A 277 9.62 15.22 -14.35
C PRO A 277 10.07 16.66 -14.09
N VAL A 278 9.17 17.65 -14.20
CA VAL A 278 9.47 19.05 -13.90
C VAL A 278 9.68 19.25 -12.41
N MET A 279 8.77 18.74 -11.56
CA MET A 279 8.89 18.86 -10.11
C MET A 279 10.17 18.22 -9.56
N ARG A 280 10.67 17.13 -10.17
CA ARG A 280 11.94 16.50 -9.81
C ARG A 280 13.17 17.40 -10.03
N ARG A 281 13.05 18.44 -10.88
CA ARG A 281 14.11 19.41 -11.15
C ARG A 281 14.05 20.63 -10.25
N ILE A 282 12.94 20.82 -9.53
CA ILE A 282 12.74 21.97 -8.63
C ILE A 282 13.30 21.63 -7.24
N PRO A 283 13.98 22.56 -6.56
CA PRO A 283 14.44 22.34 -5.19
C PRO A 283 13.30 21.96 -4.24
N ARG A 284 13.51 20.94 -3.41
CA ARG A 284 12.48 20.36 -2.53
C ARG A 284 11.78 21.42 -1.65
N LYS A 285 12.52 22.42 -1.15
CA LYS A 285 11.95 23.52 -0.34
C LYS A 285 10.86 24.32 -1.08
N LEU A 286 11.03 24.55 -2.38
CA LEU A 286 10.03 25.25 -3.20
C LEU A 286 8.80 24.37 -3.45
N VAL A 287 9.00 23.06 -3.67
CA VAL A 287 7.89 22.10 -3.84
C VAL A 287 7.04 22.03 -2.57
N GLU A 288 7.67 21.96 -1.39
CA GLU A 288 6.95 21.96 -0.11
C GLU A 288 6.21 23.26 0.16
N GLY A 289 6.77 24.40 -0.23
CA GLY A 289 6.11 25.69 -0.19
C GLY A 289 4.82 25.72 -1.02
N LEU A 290 4.88 25.22 -2.27
CA LEU A 290 3.73 25.10 -3.15
C LEU A 290 2.66 24.15 -2.61
N LYS A 291 3.06 22.97 -2.08
CA LYS A 291 2.15 22.03 -1.41
C LYS A 291 1.44 22.68 -0.21
N SER A 292 2.18 23.46 0.59
CA SER A 292 1.61 24.19 1.73
C SER A 292 0.56 25.23 1.28
N LEU A 293 0.80 25.94 0.20
CA LEU A 293 -0.16 26.91 -0.36
C LEU A 293 -1.42 26.21 -0.87
N VAL A 294 -1.28 25.11 -1.61
CA VAL A 294 -2.42 24.31 -2.09
C VAL A 294 -3.25 23.76 -0.93
N ARG A 295 -2.62 23.30 0.15
CA ARG A 295 -3.33 22.86 1.37
C ARG A 295 -4.16 23.98 1.99
N LYS A 296 -3.64 25.20 2.05
CA LYS A 296 -4.37 26.37 2.57
C LYS A 296 -5.57 26.76 1.72
N ILE A 297 -5.50 26.56 0.40
CA ILE A 297 -6.61 26.90 -0.51
C ILE A 297 -7.72 25.82 -0.47
N LYS A 298 -7.36 24.57 -0.17
CA LYS A 298 -8.32 23.45 -0.12
C LYS A 298 -9.00 23.25 1.24
N ARG A 299 -8.56 23.94 2.29
CA ARG A 299 -9.24 24.06 3.60
C ARG A 299 -10.29 25.15 3.54
#